data_390c9b5810e8c75b04832ff97fde01f2
#
_entry.id   390c9b5810e8c75b04832ff97fde01f2
#
_cell.length_a   1.000
_cell.length_b   1.000
_cell.length_c   1.000
_cell.angle_alpha   90.00
_cell.angle_beta   90.00
_cell.angle_gamma   90.00
#
_symmetry.space_group_name_H-M   'P 1'
#
loop_
_entity.id
_entity.type
_entity.pdbx_description
1 polymer ?
#
loop_
_entity_poly.entity_id
_entity_poly.type
_entity_poly.pdbx_seq_one_letter_code
_entity_poly.pdbx_strand_id
1 'polypeptide(L)'
;MNAIKIKDLQKDYKDFSLNIKDLNVPTGYITGFIGPNGSGKTTTIKSILGMVKPNSGLVEVLGYDISKNIKFKEDIAYVGDISGFLEESKISNLHKVISNFYSNWDENLYRKYISEFKINENKAYKDLSKGQKKQFELIMALSHHPKLLIMDEPTSSLDPLIRNDFLELMQSHMEIDNMTVFYSTHITADLDKAADYIVMIYNGNILLQDEKDSILENHTLVKFKKELFDESIRKEFISIKENSFSFEGLINSKEKAYELFGNEAIYEKCNLEDVLMYYTRRA
;
A
#
# COMPACT_ATOMS: atom_id res chain seq x y z
N MET A 1 -4.51 7.98 -16.50
CA MET A 1 -3.07 7.69 -16.73
C MET A 1 -2.57 6.93 -15.50
N ASN A 2 -1.58 6.03 -15.64
CA ASN A 2 -1.06 5.27 -14.51
C ASN A 2 0.33 5.78 -14.12
N ALA A 3 0.57 5.99 -12.83
CA ALA A 3 1.88 6.30 -12.28
C ALA A 3 2.79 5.07 -12.22
N ILE A 4 2.19 3.90 -11.94
CA ILE A 4 2.89 2.60 -12.02
C ILE A 4 2.06 1.67 -12.88
N LYS A 5 2.72 0.93 -13.77
CA LYS A 5 2.12 -0.12 -14.57
C LYS A 5 3.05 -1.31 -14.64
N ILE A 6 2.54 -2.47 -14.28
CA ILE A 6 3.26 -3.74 -14.36
C ILE A 6 2.48 -4.69 -15.27
N LYS A 7 3.19 -5.39 -16.15
CA LYS A 7 2.63 -6.46 -16.99
C LYS A 7 3.52 -7.69 -16.96
N ASP A 8 2.91 -8.84 -16.70
CA ASP A 8 3.50 -10.18 -16.74
C ASP A 8 4.83 -10.27 -15.98
N LEU A 9 4.93 -9.56 -14.85
CA LEU A 9 6.12 -9.54 -14.01
C LEU A 9 6.30 -10.89 -13.32
N GLN A 10 7.47 -11.49 -13.52
CA GLN A 10 7.88 -12.69 -12.79
C GLN A 10 9.20 -12.46 -12.07
N LYS A 11 9.25 -12.91 -10.81
CA LYS A 11 10.48 -12.94 -10.02
C LYS A 11 10.49 -14.18 -9.14
N ASP A 12 11.43 -15.07 -9.43
CA ASP A 12 11.59 -16.33 -8.71
C ASP A 12 12.70 -16.23 -7.67
N TYR A 13 12.43 -16.79 -6.51
CA TYR A 13 13.37 -17.09 -5.44
C TYR A 13 13.26 -18.59 -5.14
N LYS A 14 14.12 -19.10 -4.26
CA LYS A 14 14.16 -20.54 -3.95
C LYS A 14 12.82 -21.06 -3.42
N ASP A 15 12.15 -20.30 -2.55
CA ASP A 15 10.94 -20.73 -1.84
C ASP A 15 9.74 -19.80 -2.09
N PHE A 16 9.85 -18.89 -3.07
CA PHE A 16 8.81 -17.91 -3.36
C PHE A 16 8.88 -17.42 -4.80
N SER A 17 7.74 -17.29 -5.45
CA SER A 17 7.64 -16.70 -6.79
C SER A 17 6.63 -15.55 -6.79
N LEU A 18 7.03 -14.40 -7.31
CA LEU A 18 6.17 -13.28 -7.58
C LEU A 18 5.67 -13.35 -9.02
N ASN A 19 4.35 -13.36 -9.23
CA ASN A 19 3.70 -13.45 -10.53
C ASN A 19 2.59 -12.40 -10.65
N ILE A 20 2.93 -11.21 -11.11
CA ILE A 20 1.97 -10.12 -11.30
C ILE A 20 1.64 -10.01 -12.79
N LYS A 21 0.46 -10.46 -13.17
CA LYS A 21 -0.05 -10.36 -14.55
C LYS A 21 -0.31 -8.92 -14.95
N ASP A 22 -1.00 -8.19 -14.10
CA ASP A 22 -1.33 -6.78 -14.30
C ASP A 22 -1.43 -6.06 -12.95
N LEU A 23 -0.81 -4.90 -12.85
CA LEU A 23 -0.96 -3.97 -11.74
C LEU A 23 -0.93 -2.55 -12.29
N ASN A 24 -1.94 -1.77 -11.94
CA ASN A 24 -2.10 -0.39 -12.37
C ASN A 24 -2.32 0.51 -11.14
N VAL A 25 -1.49 1.55 -11.00
CA VAL A 25 -1.62 2.58 -9.97
C VAL A 25 -2.01 3.88 -10.65
N PRO A 26 -3.24 4.35 -10.48
CA PRO A 26 -3.70 5.58 -11.13
C PRO A 26 -2.99 6.82 -10.57
N THR A 27 -2.74 7.79 -11.47
CA THR A 27 -2.08 9.05 -11.11
C THR A 27 -3.00 9.95 -10.28
N GLY A 28 -2.45 10.59 -9.24
CA GLY A 28 -3.16 11.57 -8.40
C GLY A 28 -4.02 10.97 -7.30
N TYR A 29 -3.87 9.68 -7.02
CA TYR A 29 -4.62 8.96 -5.99
C TYR A 29 -3.70 8.23 -5.02
N ILE A 30 -4.25 7.86 -3.87
CA ILE A 30 -3.61 6.94 -2.92
C ILE A 30 -4.03 5.51 -3.25
N THR A 31 -3.08 4.70 -3.68
CA THR A 31 -3.30 3.26 -3.87
C THR A 31 -2.70 2.49 -2.69
N GLY A 32 -3.57 1.84 -1.92
CA GLY A 32 -3.18 0.92 -0.86
C GLY A 32 -2.81 -0.45 -1.42
N PHE A 33 -1.62 -0.95 -1.04
CA PHE A 33 -1.12 -2.25 -1.44
C PHE A 33 -1.10 -3.18 -0.24
N ILE A 34 -2.12 -4.04 -0.10
CA ILE A 34 -2.34 -4.85 1.10
C ILE A 34 -2.11 -6.34 0.85
N GLY A 35 -1.66 -6.99 1.90
CA GLY A 35 -1.46 -8.44 1.94
C GLY A 35 -0.71 -8.87 3.19
N PRO A 36 -0.76 -10.14 3.56
CA PRO A 36 -0.04 -10.66 4.73
C PRO A 36 1.48 -10.56 4.53
N ASN A 37 2.23 -10.78 5.63
CA ASN A 37 3.68 -10.86 5.56
C ASN A 37 4.11 -12.02 4.64
N GLY A 38 5.13 -11.78 3.81
CA GLY A 38 5.60 -12.75 2.83
C GLY A 38 4.77 -12.83 1.53
N SER A 39 3.70 -12.05 1.37
CA SER A 39 2.86 -12.07 0.15
C SER A 39 3.54 -11.53 -1.11
N GLY A 40 4.67 -10.78 -0.96
CA GLY A 40 5.41 -10.21 -2.10
C GLY A 40 5.40 -8.69 -2.17
N LYS A 41 4.82 -7.96 -1.21
CA LYS A 41 4.74 -6.48 -1.20
C LYS A 41 6.10 -5.81 -1.40
N THR A 42 7.05 -6.08 -0.50
CA THR A 42 8.41 -5.52 -0.57
C THR A 42 9.15 -5.91 -1.86
N THR A 43 8.96 -7.14 -2.35
CA THR A 43 9.56 -7.59 -3.62
C THR A 43 9.00 -6.81 -4.80
N THR A 44 7.70 -6.58 -4.83
CA THR A 44 7.02 -5.75 -5.85
C THR A 44 7.56 -4.33 -5.82
N ILE A 45 7.62 -3.70 -4.64
CA ILE A 45 8.15 -2.33 -4.47
C ILE A 45 9.61 -2.26 -4.93
N LYS A 46 10.46 -3.20 -4.52
CA LYS A 46 11.86 -3.24 -4.96
C LYS A 46 12.01 -3.44 -6.47
N SER A 47 11.08 -4.16 -7.10
CA SER A 47 11.04 -4.30 -8.55
C SER A 47 10.65 -2.99 -9.23
N ILE A 48 9.65 -2.26 -8.71
CA ILE A 48 9.22 -0.93 -9.17
C ILE A 48 10.37 0.09 -9.08
N LEU A 49 11.13 0.08 -7.98
CA LEU A 49 12.28 0.96 -7.75
C LEU A 49 13.52 0.58 -8.59
N GLY A 50 13.47 -0.55 -9.30
CA GLY A 50 14.61 -1.09 -10.05
C GLY A 50 15.74 -1.62 -9.17
N MET A 51 15.46 -1.89 -7.88
CA MET A 51 16.41 -2.49 -6.93
C MET A 51 16.53 -4.00 -7.10
N VAL A 52 15.48 -4.63 -7.59
CA VAL A 52 15.41 -6.06 -7.92
C VAL A 52 15.08 -6.20 -9.40
N LYS A 53 15.93 -6.92 -10.14
CA LYS A 53 15.69 -7.22 -11.55
C LYS A 53 14.70 -8.39 -11.65
N PRO A 54 13.54 -8.22 -12.30
CA PRO A 54 12.63 -9.31 -12.60
C PRO A 54 13.26 -10.37 -13.53
N ASN A 55 12.72 -11.57 -13.53
CA ASN A 55 13.06 -12.61 -14.50
C ASN A 55 12.42 -12.30 -15.86
N SER A 56 11.18 -11.80 -15.86
CA SER A 56 10.46 -11.35 -17.05
C SER A 56 9.43 -10.27 -16.72
N GLY A 57 8.79 -9.73 -17.75
CA GLY A 57 7.73 -8.74 -17.63
C GLY A 57 8.19 -7.31 -17.83
N LEU A 58 7.23 -6.39 -17.77
CA LEU A 58 7.42 -4.96 -17.97
C LEU A 58 7.02 -4.21 -16.70
N VAL A 59 7.87 -3.27 -16.30
CA VAL A 59 7.56 -2.29 -15.23
C VAL A 59 7.74 -0.89 -15.79
N GLU A 60 6.68 -0.12 -15.80
CA GLU A 60 6.69 1.29 -16.18
C GLU A 60 6.38 2.16 -14.94
N VAL A 61 7.17 3.20 -14.72
CA VAL A 61 6.98 4.19 -13.65
C VAL A 61 6.96 5.57 -14.28
N LEU A 62 5.90 6.34 -14.04
CA LEU A 62 5.68 7.67 -14.62
C LEU A 62 5.85 7.69 -16.15
N GLY A 63 5.46 6.59 -16.82
CA GLY A 63 5.58 6.41 -18.27
C GLY A 63 6.96 5.96 -18.77
N TYR A 64 7.91 5.73 -17.88
CA TYR A 64 9.24 5.23 -18.23
C TYR A 64 9.36 3.71 -17.98
N ASP A 65 9.82 2.98 -18.97
CA ASP A 65 10.31 1.60 -18.79
C ASP A 65 11.58 1.63 -17.93
N ILE A 66 11.49 1.13 -16.69
CA ILE A 66 12.58 1.22 -15.71
C ILE A 66 13.82 0.42 -16.10
N SER A 67 13.69 -0.53 -17.03
CA SER A 67 14.84 -1.30 -17.55
C SER A 67 15.71 -0.52 -18.51
N LYS A 68 15.18 0.57 -19.08
CA LYS A 68 15.83 1.38 -20.12
C LYS A 68 16.15 2.80 -19.67
N ASN A 69 15.44 3.31 -18.66
CA ASN A 69 15.55 4.71 -18.27
C ASN A 69 15.50 4.87 -16.77
N ILE A 70 16.39 5.67 -16.21
CA ILE A 70 16.49 5.98 -14.78
C ILE A 70 15.97 7.39 -14.41
N LYS A 71 15.55 8.19 -15.40
CA LYS A 71 15.13 9.58 -15.17
C LYS A 71 13.95 9.70 -14.22
N PHE A 72 13.07 8.68 -14.18
CA PHE A 72 11.95 8.66 -13.25
C PHE A 72 12.36 8.80 -11.80
N LYS A 73 13.63 8.47 -11.44
CA LYS A 73 14.13 8.50 -10.05
C LYS A 73 14.18 9.90 -9.45
N GLU A 74 14.27 10.95 -10.27
CA GLU A 74 14.22 12.34 -9.78
C GLU A 74 12.81 12.74 -9.32
N ASP A 75 11.79 12.11 -9.92
CA ASP A 75 10.37 12.40 -9.67
C ASP A 75 9.72 11.45 -8.66
N ILE A 76 10.48 10.51 -8.07
CA ILE A 76 9.95 9.57 -7.08
C ILE A 76 10.60 9.75 -5.71
N ALA A 77 9.82 9.47 -4.68
CA ALA A 77 10.32 9.32 -3.31
C ALA A 77 10.02 7.93 -2.77
N TYR A 78 10.88 7.46 -1.88
CA TYR A 78 10.70 6.18 -1.19
C TYR A 78 10.87 6.33 0.31
N VAL A 79 9.89 5.81 1.06
CA VAL A 79 9.93 5.67 2.52
C VAL A 79 9.68 4.20 2.85
N GLY A 80 10.65 3.53 3.44
CA GLY A 80 10.56 2.09 3.70
C GLY A 80 11.11 1.66 5.04
N ASP A 81 11.12 0.36 5.26
CA ASP A 81 11.60 -0.23 6.51
C ASP A 81 13.12 -0.02 6.69
N ILE A 82 13.85 0.05 5.59
CA ILE A 82 15.29 0.35 5.60
C ILE A 82 15.49 1.75 5.00
N SER A 83 15.81 2.71 5.85
CA SER A 83 15.96 4.12 5.46
C SER A 83 17.14 4.39 4.50
N GLY A 84 18.15 3.55 4.48
CA GLY A 84 19.41 3.80 3.75
C GLY A 84 20.25 4.94 4.32
N PHE A 85 19.80 5.63 5.36
CA PHE A 85 20.55 6.71 6.00
C PHE A 85 21.67 6.16 6.88
N LEU A 86 22.81 6.87 6.88
CA LEU A 86 23.94 6.52 7.75
C LEU A 86 23.57 6.81 9.21
N GLU A 87 23.46 5.77 10.02
CA GLU A 87 23.03 5.83 11.42
C GLU A 87 23.82 6.83 12.27
N GLU A 88 25.16 6.93 12.05
CA GLU A 88 26.06 7.80 12.79
C GLU A 88 26.07 9.26 12.28
N SER A 89 25.42 9.53 11.16
CA SER A 89 25.42 10.87 10.58
C SER A 89 24.42 11.79 11.29
N LYS A 90 24.85 13.03 11.51
CA LYS A 90 23.93 14.08 11.97
C LYS A 90 22.85 14.35 10.93
N ILE A 91 21.66 14.68 11.39
CA ILE A 91 20.52 15.05 10.54
C ILE A 91 20.89 16.19 9.59
N SER A 92 21.59 17.23 10.07
CA SER A 92 22.08 18.33 9.23
C SER A 92 23.01 17.89 8.12
N ASN A 93 23.83 16.85 8.33
CA ASN A 93 24.72 16.32 7.29
C ASN A 93 23.93 15.50 6.26
N LEU A 94 22.99 14.67 6.71
CA LEU A 94 22.10 13.92 5.82
C LEU A 94 21.30 14.86 4.91
N HIS A 95 20.69 15.89 5.50
CA HIS A 95 20.01 16.94 4.75
C HIS A 95 20.93 17.56 3.68
N LYS A 96 22.10 18.08 4.07
CA LYS A 96 23.06 18.72 3.17
C LYS A 96 23.48 17.82 2.01
N VAL A 97 23.67 16.53 2.26
CA VAL A 97 24.06 15.58 1.21
C VAL A 97 22.91 15.31 0.26
N ILE A 98 21.74 14.98 0.81
CA ILE A 98 20.59 14.53 0.01
C ILE A 98 19.98 15.67 -0.79
N SER A 99 19.85 16.88 -0.21
CA SER A 99 19.30 18.04 -0.92
C SER A 99 20.04 18.36 -2.22
N ASN A 100 21.35 18.07 -2.29
CA ASN A 100 22.13 18.30 -3.50
C ASN A 100 21.86 17.31 -4.64
N PHE A 101 21.15 16.20 -4.40
CA PHE A 101 20.79 15.25 -5.46
C PHE A 101 19.50 15.63 -6.20
N TYR A 102 18.72 16.56 -5.66
CA TYR A 102 17.43 16.95 -6.22
C TYR A 102 17.44 18.40 -6.69
N SER A 103 17.16 18.60 -7.97
CA SER A 103 17.10 19.96 -8.56
C SER A 103 15.92 20.78 -8.03
N ASN A 104 14.84 20.12 -7.60
CA ASN A 104 13.59 20.71 -7.10
C ASN A 104 13.52 20.75 -5.58
N TRP A 105 14.66 20.69 -4.89
CA TRP A 105 14.68 20.74 -3.43
C TRP A 105 14.09 22.03 -2.87
N ASP A 106 13.10 21.92 -1.99
CA ASP A 106 12.48 23.03 -1.28
C ASP A 106 13.00 23.13 0.16
N GLU A 107 13.96 24.04 0.35
CA GLU A 107 14.55 24.29 1.67
C GLU A 107 13.53 24.88 2.66
N ASN A 108 12.56 25.68 2.20
CA ASN A 108 11.56 26.27 3.08
C ASN A 108 10.61 25.18 3.62
N LEU A 109 10.20 24.25 2.76
CA LEU A 109 9.37 23.11 3.13
C LEU A 109 10.09 22.23 4.14
N TYR A 110 11.35 21.88 3.87
CA TYR A 110 12.19 21.15 4.79
C TYR A 110 12.26 21.82 6.16
N ARG A 111 12.62 23.11 6.20
CA ARG A 111 12.72 23.87 7.46
C ARG A 111 11.42 23.95 8.23
N LYS A 112 10.30 24.14 7.52
CA LYS A 112 8.96 24.14 8.11
C LYS A 112 8.73 22.85 8.89
N TYR A 113 8.88 21.70 8.26
CA TYR A 113 8.57 20.41 8.90
C TYR A 113 9.58 19.97 9.94
N ILE A 114 10.88 20.25 9.76
CA ILE A 114 11.89 20.00 10.80
C ILE A 114 11.53 20.76 12.11
N SER A 115 11.06 21.99 11.96
CA SER A 115 10.60 22.79 13.10
C SER A 115 9.30 22.27 13.71
N GLU A 116 8.31 21.95 12.89
CA GLU A 116 6.98 21.45 13.29
C GLU A 116 7.09 20.12 14.05
N PHE A 117 7.85 19.18 13.55
CA PHE A 117 8.09 17.88 14.18
C PHE A 117 9.20 17.92 15.24
N LYS A 118 9.78 19.08 15.51
CA LYS A 118 10.81 19.32 16.55
C LYS A 118 12.02 18.36 16.41
N ILE A 119 12.45 18.11 15.18
CA ILE A 119 13.61 17.26 14.92
C ILE A 119 14.90 18.05 15.15
N ASN A 120 15.74 17.56 16.06
CA ASN A 120 17.01 18.22 16.36
C ASN A 120 18.06 17.81 15.33
N GLU A 121 18.42 18.73 14.42
CA GLU A 121 19.38 18.50 13.35
C GLU A 121 20.83 18.23 13.81
N ASN A 122 21.16 18.54 15.07
CA ASN A 122 22.49 18.25 15.66
C ASN A 122 22.62 16.80 16.16
N LYS A 123 21.52 16.06 16.30
CA LYS A 123 21.54 14.65 16.68
C LYS A 123 21.97 13.77 15.52
N ALA A 124 22.56 12.62 15.83
CA ALA A 124 22.75 11.56 14.86
C ALA A 124 21.40 10.87 14.55
N TYR A 125 21.25 10.32 13.35
CA TYR A 125 20.01 9.64 12.93
C TYR A 125 19.64 8.49 13.88
N LYS A 126 20.62 7.73 14.38
CA LYS A 126 20.39 6.65 15.35
C LYS A 126 19.75 7.13 16.67
N ASP A 127 20.00 8.39 17.07
CA ASP A 127 19.53 8.96 18.34
C ASP A 127 18.09 9.50 18.25
N LEU A 128 17.47 9.44 17.09
CA LEU A 128 16.05 9.75 16.90
C LEU A 128 15.20 8.57 17.40
N SER A 129 14.00 8.88 17.94
CA SER A 129 12.99 7.86 18.18
C SER A 129 12.53 7.24 16.85
N LYS A 130 11.93 6.04 16.87
CA LYS A 130 11.39 5.40 15.66
C LYS A 130 10.42 6.31 14.92
N GLY A 131 9.53 7.00 15.64
CA GLY A 131 8.60 7.97 15.07
C GLY A 131 9.32 9.15 14.42
N GLN A 132 10.29 9.75 15.11
CA GLN A 132 11.09 10.83 14.54
C GLN A 132 11.90 10.40 13.31
N LYS A 133 12.41 9.16 13.27
CA LYS A 133 13.07 8.61 12.08
C LYS A 133 12.10 8.60 10.89
N LYS A 134 10.88 8.07 11.08
CA LYS A 134 9.88 8.02 10.00
C LYS A 134 9.38 9.41 9.57
N GLN A 135 9.19 10.31 10.51
CA GLN A 135 8.87 11.71 10.19
C GLN A 135 9.99 12.36 9.39
N PHE A 136 11.25 12.19 9.79
CA PHE A 136 12.41 12.70 9.04
C PHE A 136 12.50 12.09 7.63
N GLU A 137 12.32 10.77 7.48
CA GLU A 137 12.30 10.10 6.17
C GLU A 137 11.22 10.70 5.25
N LEU A 138 10.01 10.93 5.78
CA LEU A 138 8.92 11.54 5.03
C LEU A 138 9.21 13.00 4.67
N ILE A 139 9.76 13.80 5.59
CA ILE A 139 10.17 15.18 5.30
C ILE A 139 11.17 15.22 4.16
N MET A 140 12.21 14.38 4.22
CA MET A 140 13.21 14.29 3.15
C MET A 140 12.60 13.88 1.82
N ALA A 141 11.64 12.95 1.86
CA ALA A 141 10.93 12.47 0.69
C ALA A 141 10.03 13.55 0.05
N LEU A 142 9.34 14.36 0.85
CA LEU A 142 8.43 15.39 0.35
C LEU A 142 9.14 16.67 -0.09
N SER A 143 10.33 16.96 0.48
CA SER A 143 11.04 18.23 0.24
C SER A 143 11.58 18.42 -1.17
N HIS A 144 11.47 17.42 -2.05
CA HIS A 144 11.82 17.56 -3.48
C HIS A 144 10.61 17.47 -4.42
N HIS A 145 9.38 17.59 -3.88
CA HIS A 145 8.11 17.58 -4.62
C HIS A 145 7.99 16.37 -5.57
N PRO A 146 8.00 15.13 -5.04
CA PRO A 146 7.92 13.94 -5.89
C PRO A 146 6.55 13.83 -6.56
N LYS A 147 6.52 13.35 -7.82
CA LYS A 147 5.26 13.00 -8.50
C LYS A 147 4.68 11.68 -8.01
N LEU A 148 5.54 10.81 -7.45
CA LEU A 148 5.14 9.50 -6.92
C LEU A 148 5.90 9.22 -5.61
N LEU A 149 5.15 9.05 -4.54
CA LEU A 149 5.64 8.59 -3.24
C LEU A 149 5.35 7.10 -3.09
N ILE A 150 6.39 6.30 -2.93
CA ILE A 150 6.29 4.85 -2.68
C ILE A 150 6.64 4.59 -1.23
N MET A 151 5.77 3.88 -0.52
CA MET A 151 5.97 3.59 0.90
C MET A 151 5.84 2.10 1.19
N ASP A 152 6.80 1.54 1.92
CA ASP A 152 6.78 0.12 2.33
C ASP A 152 6.70 0.01 3.85
N GLU A 153 5.50 -0.34 4.36
CA GLU A 153 5.17 -0.50 5.79
C GLU A 153 5.56 0.72 6.66
N PRO A 154 5.32 1.98 6.23
CA PRO A 154 5.89 3.17 6.88
C PRO A 154 5.35 3.41 8.30
N THR A 155 4.15 2.92 8.62
CA THR A 155 3.44 3.17 9.89
C THR A 155 3.44 1.97 10.84
N SER A 156 3.96 0.81 10.43
CA SER A 156 3.86 -0.46 11.17
C SER A 156 4.44 -0.44 12.58
N SER A 157 5.39 0.46 12.86
CA SER A 157 6.07 0.59 14.16
C SER A 157 5.75 1.89 14.89
N LEU A 158 4.78 2.66 14.41
CA LEU A 158 4.39 3.96 14.97
C LEU A 158 3.25 3.82 15.98
N ASP A 159 3.28 4.64 17.01
CA ASP A 159 2.11 4.81 17.87
C ASP A 159 0.97 5.51 17.12
N PRO A 160 -0.28 5.40 17.62
CA PRO A 160 -1.46 5.92 16.91
C PRO A 160 -1.42 7.43 16.62
N LEU A 161 -0.81 8.24 17.48
CA LEU A 161 -0.75 9.71 17.28
C LEU A 161 0.21 10.04 16.14
N ILE A 162 1.45 9.54 16.21
CA ILE A 162 2.46 9.76 15.17
C ILE A 162 1.99 9.18 13.82
N ARG A 163 1.25 8.07 13.84
CA ARG A 163 0.65 7.49 12.64
C ARG A 163 -0.37 8.42 12.00
N ASN A 164 -1.26 9.03 12.77
CA ASN A 164 -2.21 10.01 12.25
C ASN A 164 -1.49 11.22 11.65
N ASP A 165 -0.53 11.82 12.39
CA ASP A 165 0.26 12.97 11.89
C ASP A 165 0.97 12.62 10.56
N PHE A 166 1.49 11.39 10.45
CA PHE A 166 2.15 10.90 9.23
C PHE A 166 1.17 10.83 8.04
N LEU A 167 -0.01 10.27 8.25
CA LEU A 167 -1.04 10.16 7.22
C LEU A 167 -1.60 11.53 6.82
N GLU A 168 -1.84 12.42 7.77
CA GLU A 168 -2.30 13.80 7.51
C GLU A 168 -1.27 14.59 6.70
N LEU A 169 0.02 14.48 7.05
CA LEU A 169 1.09 15.11 6.29
C LEU A 169 1.13 14.61 4.84
N MET A 170 1.04 13.31 4.65
CA MET A 170 1.00 12.69 3.32
C MET A 170 -0.20 13.20 2.50
N GLN A 171 -1.41 13.20 3.09
CA GLN A 171 -2.63 13.63 2.41
C GLN A 171 -2.59 15.11 2.04
N SER A 172 -2.09 15.98 2.94
CA SER A 172 -1.97 17.43 2.65
C SER A 172 -1.08 17.71 1.44
N HIS A 173 -0.01 16.93 1.24
CA HIS A 173 0.86 17.06 0.06
C HIS A 173 0.23 16.55 -1.24
N MET A 174 -0.67 15.58 -1.16
CA MET A 174 -1.41 15.14 -2.35
C MET A 174 -2.28 16.25 -2.93
N GLU A 175 -2.98 16.99 -2.08
CA GLU A 175 -3.84 18.10 -2.49
C GLU A 175 -3.03 19.25 -3.10
N ILE A 176 -1.84 19.54 -2.56
CA ILE A 176 -1.00 20.66 -3.01
C ILE A 176 -0.24 20.32 -4.31
N ASP A 177 0.38 19.14 -4.36
CA ASP A 177 1.37 18.78 -5.39
C ASP A 177 0.78 17.84 -6.47
N ASN A 178 -0.49 17.44 -6.37
CA ASN A 178 -1.11 16.41 -7.21
C ASN A 178 -0.26 15.13 -7.28
N MET A 179 0.34 14.79 -6.15
CA MET A 179 1.23 13.63 -5.99
C MET A 179 0.43 12.32 -6.03
N THR A 180 1.05 11.28 -6.54
CA THR A 180 0.51 9.91 -6.44
C THR A 180 1.16 9.21 -5.26
N VAL A 181 0.40 8.38 -4.54
CA VAL A 181 0.94 7.57 -3.45
C VAL A 181 0.68 6.09 -3.69
N PHE A 182 1.73 5.28 -3.57
CA PHE A 182 1.64 3.82 -3.52
C PHE A 182 2.12 3.33 -2.16
N TYR A 183 1.18 2.90 -1.33
CA TYR A 183 1.37 2.64 0.09
C TYR A 183 1.16 1.17 0.45
N SER A 184 2.24 0.43 0.74
CA SER A 184 2.12 -0.94 1.23
C SER A 184 1.94 -0.99 2.74
N THR A 185 0.99 -1.80 3.19
CA THR A 185 0.75 -2.06 4.62
C THR A 185 0.03 -3.39 4.83
N HIS A 186 0.14 -3.93 6.03
CA HIS A 186 -0.73 -5.01 6.51
C HIS A 186 -1.82 -4.47 7.47
N ILE A 187 -1.84 -3.15 7.73
CA ILE A 187 -2.80 -2.47 8.62
C ILE A 187 -3.91 -1.88 7.76
N THR A 188 -5.00 -2.63 7.60
CA THR A 188 -6.13 -2.22 6.75
C THR A 188 -6.79 -0.92 7.21
N ALA A 189 -6.82 -0.66 8.53
CA ALA A 189 -7.42 0.55 9.09
C ALA A 189 -6.77 1.87 8.61
N ASP A 190 -5.49 1.85 8.22
CA ASP A 190 -4.84 3.02 7.62
C ASP A 190 -5.39 3.29 6.22
N LEU A 191 -5.63 2.23 5.46
CA LEU A 191 -6.17 2.31 4.10
C LEU A 191 -7.66 2.62 4.07
N ASP A 192 -8.42 2.14 5.05
CA ASP A 192 -9.84 2.51 5.20
C ASP A 192 -10.00 4.04 5.26
N LYS A 193 -9.05 4.73 5.92
CA LYS A 193 -9.05 6.19 6.07
C LYS A 193 -8.48 6.93 4.88
N ALA A 194 -7.38 6.45 4.30
CA ALA A 194 -6.55 7.22 3.40
C ALA A 194 -6.60 6.78 1.94
N ALA A 195 -6.89 5.52 1.63
CA ALA A 195 -6.78 5.01 0.27
C ALA A 195 -8.00 5.29 -0.59
N ASP A 196 -7.77 5.56 -1.88
CA ASP A 196 -8.79 5.66 -2.93
C ASP A 196 -8.91 4.34 -3.68
N TYR A 197 -7.77 3.69 -3.97
CA TYR A 197 -7.67 2.41 -4.65
C TYR A 197 -7.01 1.37 -3.78
N ILE A 198 -7.39 0.11 -3.96
CA ILE A 198 -6.83 -1.03 -3.23
C ILE A 198 -6.30 -2.06 -4.22
N VAL A 199 -5.10 -2.56 -3.94
CA VAL A 199 -4.51 -3.73 -4.58
C VAL A 199 -4.22 -4.76 -3.50
N MET A 200 -4.82 -5.95 -3.61
CA MET A 200 -4.60 -7.07 -2.69
C MET A 200 -3.65 -8.08 -3.30
N ILE A 201 -2.58 -8.41 -2.57
CA ILE A 201 -1.59 -9.41 -2.99
C ILE A 201 -1.53 -10.56 -2.00
N TYR A 202 -1.46 -11.79 -2.51
CA TYR A 202 -1.27 -13.00 -1.74
C TYR A 202 -0.46 -14.03 -2.52
N ASN A 203 0.51 -14.68 -1.85
CA ASN A 203 1.38 -15.69 -2.47
C ASN A 203 1.94 -15.26 -3.84
N GLY A 204 2.40 -14.00 -3.93
CA GLY A 204 3.01 -13.45 -5.14
C GLY A 204 2.03 -13.10 -6.27
N ASN A 205 0.72 -13.20 -6.07
CA ASN A 205 -0.30 -12.93 -7.09
C ASN A 205 -1.22 -11.80 -6.63
N ILE A 206 -1.68 -10.95 -7.58
CA ILE A 206 -2.73 -9.98 -7.30
C ILE A 206 -4.07 -10.73 -7.27
N LEU A 207 -4.79 -10.60 -6.14
CA LEU A 207 -6.11 -11.20 -5.95
C LEU A 207 -7.24 -10.27 -6.39
N LEU A 208 -7.08 -8.98 -6.11
CA LEU A 208 -8.08 -7.94 -6.36
C LEU A 208 -7.38 -6.60 -6.57
N GLN A 209 -7.91 -5.79 -7.47
CA GLN A 209 -7.46 -4.42 -7.71
C GLN A 209 -8.66 -3.61 -8.20
N ASP A 210 -9.09 -2.60 -7.41
CA ASP A 210 -10.21 -1.73 -7.76
C ASP A 210 -10.24 -0.47 -6.87
N GLU A 211 -11.19 0.44 -7.12
CA GLU A 211 -11.54 1.53 -6.22
C GLU A 211 -12.03 0.96 -4.88
N LYS A 212 -11.60 1.57 -3.77
CA LYS A 212 -11.95 1.12 -2.43
C LYS A 212 -13.45 1.05 -2.22
N ASP A 213 -14.15 2.12 -2.60
CA ASP A 213 -15.59 2.21 -2.40
C ASP A 213 -16.33 1.16 -3.24
N SER A 214 -15.90 0.91 -4.48
CA SER A 214 -16.40 -0.17 -5.34
C SER A 214 -16.21 -1.55 -4.68
N ILE A 215 -15.04 -1.80 -4.09
CA ILE A 215 -14.80 -3.05 -3.36
C ILE A 215 -15.78 -3.20 -2.20
N LEU A 216 -15.93 -2.17 -1.37
CA LEU A 216 -16.77 -2.23 -0.17
C LEU A 216 -18.28 -2.27 -0.48
N GLU A 217 -18.71 -1.65 -1.58
CA GLU A 217 -20.11 -1.68 -2.01
C GLU A 217 -20.51 -3.02 -2.65
N ASN A 218 -19.61 -3.60 -3.43
CA ASN A 218 -19.88 -4.85 -4.14
C ASN A 218 -19.77 -6.10 -3.23
N HIS A 219 -19.00 -6.02 -2.13
CA HIS A 219 -18.83 -7.16 -1.25
C HIS A 219 -19.77 -7.11 -0.05
N THR A 220 -20.32 -8.26 0.31
CA THR A 220 -21.26 -8.40 1.43
C THR A 220 -20.93 -9.66 2.22
N LEU A 221 -20.88 -9.53 3.55
CA LEU A 221 -20.84 -10.68 4.45
C LEU A 221 -22.24 -11.22 4.62
N VAL A 222 -22.42 -12.52 4.41
CA VAL A 222 -23.69 -13.21 4.51
C VAL A 222 -23.60 -14.27 5.59
N LYS A 223 -24.48 -14.18 6.60
CA LYS A 223 -24.62 -15.17 7.67
C LYS A 223 -25.95 -15.90 7.52
N PHE A 224 -25.91 -17.21 7.43
CA PHE A 224 -27.11 -18.03 7.21
C PHE A 224 -27.05 -19.35 7.97
N LYS A 225 -28.24 -19.95 8.22
CA LYS A 225 -28.35 -21.21 8.94
C LYS A 225 -27.79 -22.37 8.14
N LYS A 226 -27.31 -23.43 8.86
CA LYS A 226 -26.74 -24.62 8.22
C LYS A 226 -27.69 -25.34 7.27
N GLU A 227 -28.99 -25.31 7.58
CA GLU A 227 -30.04 -25.95 6.79
C GLU A 227 -30.18 -25.32 5.36
N LEU A 228 -29.73 -24.08 5.18
CA LEU A 228 -29.77 -23.38 3.91
C LEU A 228 -28.51 -23.64 3.05
N PHE A 229 -27.54 -24.35 3.58
CA PHE A 229 -26.31 -24.63 2.86
C PHE A 229 -26.50 -25.78 1.89
N ASP A 230 -26.14 -25.54 0.64
CA ASP A 230 -26.01 -26.54 -0.42
C ASP A 230 -24.66 -26.34 -1.14
N GLU A 231 -24.02 -27.41 -1.56
CA GLU A 231 -22.76 -27.31 -2.30
C GLU A 231 -22.87 -26.51 -3.61
N SER A 232 -24.08 -26.40 -4.18
CA SER A 232 -24.33 -25.59 -5.38
C SER A 232 -24.12 -24.11 -5.12
N ILE A 233 -24.38 -23.61 -3.91
CA ILE A 233 -24.23 -22.19 -3.56
C ILE A 233 -22.78 -21.82 -3.21
N ARG A 234 -21.94 -22.79 -2.87
CA ARG A 234 -20.54 -22.56 -2.47
C ARG A 234 -19.75 -21.78 -3.53
N LYS A 235 -20.00 -22.06 -4.80
CA LYS A 235 -19.33 -21.40 -5.93
C LYS A 235 -19.65 -19.90 -6.07
N GLU A 236 -20.74 -19.44 -5.48
CA GLU A 236 -21.17 -18.04 -5.51
C GLU A 236 -20.41 -17.19 -4.47
N PHE A 237 -19.78 -17.84 -3.51
CA PHE A 237 -18.99 -17.19 -2.47
C PHE A 237 -17.50 -17.12 -2.85
N ILE A 238 -16.84 -16.04 -2.42
CA ILE A 238 -15.39 -15.95 -2.44
C ILE A 238 -14.80 -17.02 -1.54
N SER A 239 -15.26 -17.11 -0.29
CA SER A 239 -15.03 -18.24 0.61
C SER A 239 -16.09 -18.27 1.71
N ILE A 240 -16.27 -19.44 2.33
CA ILE A 240 -17.24 -19.67 3.39
C ILE A 240 -16.53 -20.23 4.62
N LYS A 241 -16.91 -19.74 5.79
CA LYS A 241 -16.50 -20.23 7.09
C LYS A 241 -17.69 -20.92 7.76
N GLU A 242 -17.47 -22.14 8.24
CA GLU A 242 -18.43 -22.83 9.08
C GLU A 242 -18.24 -22.42 10.54
N ASN A 243 -19.31 -22.01 11.18
CA ASN A 243 -19.42 -21.77 12.61
C ASN A 243 -20.26 -22.88 13.27
N SER A 244 -20.38 -22.88 14.62
CA SER A 244 -21.10 -23.93 15.35
C SER A 244 -22.55 -24.10 14.86
N PHE A 245 -23.27 -23.02 14.57
CA PHE A 245 -24.69 -23.01 14.23
C PHE A 245 -25.05 -22.39 12.88
N SER A 246 -24.06 -21.83 12.16
CA SER A 246 -24.28 -21.08 10.93
C SER A 246 -23.09 -21.18 10.00
N PHE A 247 -23.30 -20.78 8.77
CA PHE A 247 -22.24 -20.42 7.84
C PHE A 247 -22.13 -18.90 7.75
N GLU A 248 -20.92 -18.43 7.49
CA GLU A 248 -20.61 -17.03 7.18
C GLU A 248 -19.69 -16.99 5.96
N GLY A 249 -20.01 -16.21 4.97
CA GLY A 249 -19.23 -16.13 3.76
C GLY A 249 -19.23 -14.75 3.14
N LEU A 250 -18.21 -14.47 2.33
CA LEU A 250 -18.12 -13.25 1.53
C LEU A 250 -18.60 -13.51 0.10
N ILE A 251 -19.51 -12.69 -0.38
CA ILE A 251 -20.00 -12.69 -1.76
C ILE A 251 -19.70 -11.34 -2.42
N ASN A 252 -19.42 -11.34 -3.72
CA ASN A 252 -19.09 -10.14 -4.50
C ASN A 252 -20.28 -9.52 -5.25
N SER A 253 -21.49 -9.79 -4.80
CA SER A 253 -22.72 -9.18 -5.29
C SER A 253 -23.81 -9.28 -4.22
N LYS A 254 -24.24 -8.13 -3.75
CA LYS A 254 -25.33 -8.02 -2.76
C LYS A 254 -26.64 -8.51 -3.32
N GLU A 255 -26.93 -8.21 -4.60
CA GLU A 255 -28.15 -8.64 -5.29
C GLU A 255 -28.22 -10.15 -5.35
N LYS A 256 -27.10 -10.80 -5.70
CA LYS A 256 -27.03 -12.25 -5.78
C LYS A 256 -27.15 -12.92 -4.43
N ALA A 257 -26.56 -12.32 -3.38
CA ALA A 257 -26.76 -12.79 -2.02
C ALA A 257 -28.25 -12.79 -1.63
N TYR A 258 -28.96 -11.72 -1.99
CA TYR A 258 -30.39 -11.59 -1.71
C TYR A 258 -31.25 -12.56 -2.55
N GLU A 259 -30.89 -12.80 -3.80
CA GLU A 259 -31.53 -13.83 -4.63
C GLU A 259 -31.41 -15.23 -4.04
N LEU A 260 -30.28 -15.56 -3.43
CA LEU A 260 -30.03 -16.88 -2.82
C LEU A 260 -30.77 -17.10 -1.51
N PHE A 261 -30.84 -16.08 -0.66
CA PHE A 261 -31.29 -16.27 0.73
C PHE A 261 -32.48 -15.39 1.13
N GLY A 262 -32.85 -14.37 0.35
CA GLY A 262 -33.96 -13.47 0.67
C GLY A 262 -33.84 -12.90 2.10
N ASN A 263 -34.89 -13.09 2.89
CA ASN A 263 -34.93 -12.66 4.29
C ASN A 263 -34.40 -13.71 5.29
N GLU A 264 -33.90 -14.85 4.82
CA GLU A 264 -33.44 -15.95 5.67
C GLU A 264 -31.97 -15.83 6.10
N ALA A 265 -31.24 -14.83 5.57
CA ALA A 265 -29.87 -14.54 5.93
C ALA A 265 -29.73 -13.13 6.52
N ILE A 266 -28.61 -12.92 7.23
CA ILE A 266 -28.17 -11.62 7.74
C ILE A 266 -27.08 -11.10 6.81
N TYR A 267 -27.23 -9.86 6.34
CA TYR A 267 -26.30 -9.17 5.46
C TYR A 267 -25.58 -8.08 6.22
N GLU A 268 -24.25 -8.17 6.29
CA GLU A 268 -23.42 -7.20 6.97
C GLU A 268 -22.47 -6.51 5.98
N LYS A 269 -22.20 -5.24 6.22
CA LYS A 269 -21.16 -4.51 5.47
C LYS A 269 -19.80 -5.08 5.87
N CYS A 270 -18.94 -5.29 4.89
CA CYS A 270 -17.56 -5.68 5.11
C CYS A 270 -16.63 -4.46 5.17
N ASN A 271 -15.48 -4.63 5.80
CA ASN A 271 -14.35 -3.72 5.73
C ASN A 271 -13.21 -4.36 4.90
N LEU A 272 -12.12 -3.64 4.67
CA LEU A 272 -10.98 -4.18 3.90
C LEU A 272 -10.33 -5.41 4.55
N GLU A 273 -10.35 -5.51 5.88
CA GLU A 273 -9.82 -6.66 6.61
C GLU A 273 -10.65 -7.92 6.33
N ASP A 274 -11.98 -7.79 6.35
CA ASP A 274 -12.89 -8.89 6.00
C ASP A 274 -12.63 -9.37 4.56
N VAL A 275 -12.59 -8.45 3.61
CA VAL A 275 -12.33 -8.78 2.20
C VAL A 275 -10.99 -9.51 2.06
N LEU A 276 -9.90 -8.97 2.63
CA LEU A 276 -8.59 -9.60 2.59
C LEU A 276 -8.61 -11.01 3.18
N MET A 277 -9.26 -11.18 4.35
CA MET A 277 -9.34 -12.46 5.05
C MET A 277 -10.05 -13.53 4.21
N TYR A 278 -11.17 -13.18 3.57
CA TYR A 278 -11.93 -14.15 2.77
C TYR A 278 -11.25 -14.47 1.43
N TYR A 279 -10.60 -13.50 0.79
CA TYR A 279 -9.83 -13.77 -0.43
C TYR A 279 -8.60 -14.64 -0.17
N THR A 280 -7.90 -14.45 0.95
CA THR A 280 -6.72 -15.26 1.29
C THR A 280 -7.06 -16.68 1.73
N ARG A 281 -8.28 -16.95 2.20
CA ARG A 281 -8.76 -18.31 2.49
C ARG A 281 -9.10 -19.12 1.24
N ARG A 282 -9.46 -18.45 0.14
CA ARG A 282 -9.76 -19.08 -1.14
C ARG A 282 -8.48 -19.47 -1.90
N ALA A 283 -7.44 -18.69 -1.78
CA ALA A 283 -6.15 -18.83 -2.45
C ALA A 283 -5.21 -19.74 -1.64
#